data_54d6ef3c8902db4ceeff38884ddc26b6
#
_entry.id   54d6ef3c8902db4ceeff38884ddc26b6
#
_cell.length_a   1.000
_cell.length_b   1.000
_cell.length_c   1.000
_cell.angle_alpha   90.00
_cell.angle_beta   90.00
_cell.angle_gamma   90.00
#
_symmetry.space_group_name_H-M   'P 1'
#
loop_
_entity.id
_entity.type
_entity.pdbx_description
1 polymer ?
#
loop_
_entity_poly.entity_id
_entity_poly.type
_entity_poly.pdbx_seq_one_letter_code
_entity_poly.pdbx_strand_id
1 'polypeptide(L)'
;LSLNPGGIQTASPSKTVTVKANAPAGMGDLFSIADVPVETAASAYKTIKDTPHLYRAATDEPDLKELISELESAGMFCFDTETTSLDTVVAELVGMSFATRPGKAWYVPVPENRDEALALVARFMPAFSNPAIGKTAQNMKFDVAVLGNYGIEIAGPTFDTMLAHYLIEPDMRHNMDILAQTYLEYSPVSIETLIGKKGKAQSSMRDVPLEEIKEYAAEDADVTLQLRTILEPKLRETETLKIFNEIEMPLVPVLAGMEAAGVKLDSQALNDFSKELHQEIIKVQEEIWQHAGTDFNIASPKQLGEILFDRLKIDDKPKKTATKQYQTGEDVLQKLVHKHPIVQLVLDFRGLTKLKSTYVDTLPLLVNPLTGRIHTSYNQAV
;
A
#
# COMPACT_ATOMS: atom_id res chain seq x y z
N LEU A 1 2.81 69.56 -23.90
CA LEU A 1 1.98 69.23 -25.05
C LEU A 1 1.97 67.74 -25.17
N SER A 2 1.02 67.07 -24.55
CA SER A 2 -0.18 66.40 -25.01
C SER A 2 -0.02 65.65 -26.33
N LEU A 3 -0.23 64.35 -26.26
CA LEU A 3 -1.30 63.61 -26.92
C LEU A 3 -1.11 62.08 -26.79
N ASN A 4 -2.06 61.48 -26.16
CA ASN A 4 -2.36 60.06 -26.28
C ASN A 4 -3.10 59.85 -27.60
N PRO A 5 -2.94 58.78 -28.34
CA PRO A 5 -4.09 57.89 -28.49
C PRO A 5 -3.78 56.41 -28.75
N GLY A 6 -4.76 55.63 -28.44
CA GLY A 6 -5.20 54.47 -29.23
C GLY A 6 -4.75 53.12 -28.77
N GLY A 7 -5.64 52.42 -28.07
CA GLY A 7 -5.53 51.02 -27.74
C GLY A 7 -5.59 50.10 -28.97
N ILE A 8 -4.75 49.07 -28.95
CA ILE A 8 -4.91 47.90 -29.82
C ILE A 8 -5.27 46.74 -28.91
N GLN A 9 -6.48 46.24 -29.08
CA GLN A 9 -6.94 44.95 -28.52
C GLN A 9 -6.11 43.86 -29.12
N THR A 10 -5.34 43.16 -28.29
CA THR A 10 -4.75 41.87 -28.66
C THR A 10 -5.68 40.75 -28.26
N ALA A 11 -6.03 39.94 -29.23
CA ALA A 11 -6.89 38.76 -29.11
C ALA A 11 -6.35 37.77 -28.08
N SER A 12 -7.25 37.22 -27.27
CA SER A 12 -7.02 36.09 -26.37
C SER A 12 -6.57 34.88 -27.15
N PRO A 13 -5.56 34.12 -26.66
CA PRO A 13 -5.22 32.84 -27.27
C PRO A 13 -6.28 31.79 -26.92
N SER A 14 -6.64 31.00 -27.93
CA SER A 14 -7.54 29.88 -27.90
C SER A 14 -7.19 28.89 -26.80
N LYS A 15 -8.22 28.46 -26.05
CA LYS A 15 -8.12 27.38 -25.08
C LYS A 15 -7.77 26.09 -25.80
N THR A 16 -6.54 25.63 -25.62
CA THR A 16 -6.15 24.26 -25.96
C THR A 16 -6.83 23.33 -24.98
N VAL A 17 -7.75 22.53 -25.49
CA VAL A 17 -8.39 21.43 -24.75
C VAL A 17 -7.35 20.33 -24.62
N THR A 18 -6.68 20.30 -23.49
CA THR A 18 -5.84 19.13 -23.11
C THR A 18 -6.79 18.01 -22.68
N VAL A 19 -6.93 17.01 -23.52
CA VAL A 19 -7.56 15.74 -23.14
C VAL A 19 -6.63 15.08 -22.11
N LYS A 20 -7.03 15.13 -20.83
CA LYS A 20 -6.39 14.32 -19.80
C LYS A 20 -6.72 12.87 -20.10
N ALA A 21 -5.77 12.11 -20.60
CA ALA A 21 -5.81 10.67 -20.52
C ALA A 21 -5.85 10.30 -19.02
N ASN A 22 -6.98 9.79 -18.56
CA ASN A 22 -7.05 9.13 -17.25
C ASN A 22 -6.20 7.87 -17.35
N ALA A 23 -5.04 7.87 -16.70
CA ALA A 23 -4.35 6.64 -16.41
C ALA A 23 -5.29 5.77 -15.56
N PRO A 24 -5.43 4.46 -15.85
CA PRO A 24 -6.23 3.58 -15.01
C PRO A 24 -5.61 3.53 -13.62
N ALA A 25 -6.46 3.69 -12.60
CA ALA A 25 -6.07 3.52 -11.22
C ALA A 25 -5.44 2.13 -11.06
N GLY A 26 -4.21 2.08 -10.56
CA GLY A 26 -3.53 0.82 -10.29
C GLY A 26 -4.31 0.00 -9.27
N MET A 27 -4.18 -1.30 -9.33
CA MET A 27 -4.87 -2.30 -8.48
C MET A 27 -4.61 -2.13 -6.95
N GLY A 28 -3.81 -1.13 -6.54
CA GLY A 28 -3.58 -0.78 -5.14
C GLY A 28 -4.72 -0.05 -4.43
N ASP A 29 -5.70 0.49 -5.17
CA ASP A 29 -6.74 1.35 -4.57
C ASP A 29 -8.08 0.63 -4.26
N LEU A 30 -8.17 -0.68 -4.44
CA LEU A 30 -9.42 -1.40 -4.20
C LEU A 30 -9.76 -1.57 -2.70
N PHE A 31 -8.80 -1.27 -1.81
CA PHE A 31 -8.96 -1.36 -0.35
C PHE A 31 -8.53 -0.08 0.39
N SER A 32 -8.29 1.04 -0.29
CA SER A 32 -8.20 2.31 0.40
C SER A 32 -9.61 2.73 0.81
N ILE A 33 -10.03 2.33 2.00
CA ILE A 33 -11.13 2.99 2.69
C ILE A 33 -10.70 4.44 2.82
N ALA A 34 -11.46 5.34 2.18
CA ALA A 34 -11.21 6.76 2.25
C ALA A 34 -10.99 7.16 3.72
N ASP A 35 -9.87 7.81 4.00
CA ASP A 35 -9.63 8.43 5.30
C ASP A 35 -10.76 9.42 5.54
N VAL A 36 -11.72 9.04 6.38
CA VAL A 36 -12.66 9.99 6.96
C VAL A 36 -11.78 10.86 7.88
N PRO A 37 -11.72 12.18 7.69
CA PRO A 37 -11.01 13.03 8.62
C PRO A 37 -11.62 12.82 10.00
N VAL A 38 -10.88 12.20 10.90
CA VAL A 38 -11.21 12.26 12.32
C VAL A 38 -10.92 13.69 12.71
N GLU A 39 -11.96 14.48 12.99
CA GLU A 39 -11.79 15.79 13.63
C GLU A 39 -10.97 15.55 14.91
N THR A 40 -9.76 16.08 14.90
CA THR A 40 -8.86 16.05 16.05
C THR A 40 -9.45 16.89 17.17
N ALA A 41 -10.19 16.25 18.05
CA ALA A 41 -10.22 16.70 19.45
C ALA A 41 -8.77 16.74 19.91
N ALA A 42 -8.30 17.85 20.47
CA ALA A 42 -6.94 18.03 20.96
C ALA A 42 -6.57 16.78 21.78
N SER A 43 -5.56 16.05 21.35
CA SER A 43 -5.29 14.70 21.77
C SER A 43 -5.00 14.68 23.27
N ALA A 44 -5.76 13.89 24.01
CA ALA A 44 -5.50 13.56 25.40
C ALA A 44 -4.29 12.63 25.57
N TYR A 45 -3.65 12.24 24.43
CA TYR A 45 -2.55 11.29 24.40
C TYR A 45 -1.21 11.99 24.64
N LYS A 46 -0.31 11.30 25.34
CA LYS A 46 1.09 11.72 25.44
C LYS A 46 1.76 11.68 24.07
N THR A 47 2.81 12.46 23.91
CA THR A 47 3.63 12.52 22.71
C THR A 47 5.10 12.36 23.09
N ILE A 48 5.98 12.29 22.10
CA ILE A 48 7.44 12.28 22.31
C ILE A 48 7.92 13.47 23.17
N LYS A 49 7.22 14.62 23.08
CA LYS A 49 7.57 15.83 23.85
C LYS A 49 7.25 15.72 25.33
N ASP A 50 6.29 14.87 25.68
CA ASP A 50 5.78 14.71 27.05
C ASP A 50 6.39 13.48 27.75
N THR A 51 7.13 12.64 26.96
CA THR A 51 7.64 11.34 27.42
C THR A 51 9.16 11.37 27.51
N PRO A 52 9.76 11.18 28.71
CA PRO A 52 11.20 11.07 28.85
C PRO A 52 11.75 9.87 28.07
N HIS A 53 12.72 10.12 27.23
CA HIS A 53 13.35 9.09 26.38
C HIS A 53 14.83 9.41 26.16
N LEU A 54 15.58 8.40 25.72
CA LEU A 54 16.98 8.51 25.32
C LEU A 54 17.15 7.86 23.93
N TYR A 55 16.98 8.65 22.89
CA TYR A 55 17.18 8.23 21.51
C TYR A 55 18.51 8.73 20.99
N ARG A 56 19.34 7.84 20.48
CA ARG A 56 20.72 8.12 20.04
C ARG A 56 20.89 7.75 18.57
N ALA A 57 21.69 8.51 17.85
CA ALA A 57 22.15 8.13 16.52
C ALA A 57 23.53 7.46 16.63
N ALA A 58 23.69 6.26 16.08
CA ALA A 58 24.97 5.59 16.01
C ALA A 58 25.68 5.99 14.71
N THR A 59 26.39 7.11 14.75
CA THR A 59 27.08 7.71 13.59
C THR A 59 28.57 7.48 13.57
N ASP A 60 29.16 7.04 14.69
CA ASP A 60 30.59 6.76 14.82
C ASP A 60 30.84 5.32 15.29
N GLU A 61 32.12 4.93 15.25
CA GLU A 61 32.54 3.56 15.57
C GLU A 61 32.30 3.16 17.04
N PRO A 62 32.50 4.02 18.06
CA PRO A 62 32.13 3.75 19.43
C PRO A 62 30.65 3.44 19.62
N ASP A 63 29.75 4.28 19.08
CA ASP A 63 28.31 4.11 19.19
C ASP A 63 27.83 2.83 18.49
N LEU A 64 28.36 2.54 17.29
CA LEU A 64 28.04 1.31 16.55
C LEU A 64 28.47 0.06 17.34
N LYS A 65 29.62 0.08 17.97
CA LYS A 65 30.10 -1.05 18.82
C LYS A 65 29.21 -1.21 20.05
N GLU A 66 28.87 -0.10 20.72
CA GLU A 66 27.97 -0.13 21.88
C GLU A 66 26.62 -0.76 21.48
N LEU A 67 26.01 -0.28 20.41
CA LEU A 67 24.74 -0.80 19.92
C LEU A 67 24.82 -2.29 19.56
N ILE A 68 25.79 -2.70 18.75
CA ILE A 68 25.93 -4.11 18.34
C ILE A 68 26.09 -5.01 19.56
N SER A 69 26.95 -4.61 20.51
CA SER A 69 27.13 -5.36 21.76
C SER A 69 25.85 -5.42 22.60
N GLU A 70 25.04 -4.33 22.62
CA GLU A 70 23.75 -4.30 23.28
C GLU A 70 22.78 -5.29 22.62
N LEU A 71 22.70 -5.32 21.29
CA LEU A 71 21.83 -6.24 20.54
C LEU A 71 22.22 -7.71 20.71
N GLU A 72 23.53 -8.02 20.64
CA GLU A 72 24.05 -9.38 20.80
C GLU A 72 23.87 -9.93 22.21
N SER A 73 23.85 -9.07 23.22
CA SER A 73 23.63 -9.44 24.62
C SER A 73 22.16 -9.43 25.03
N ALA A 74 21.28 -8.86 24.22
CA ALA A 74 19.86 -8.81 24.51
C ALA A 74 19.20 -10.18 24.32
N GLY A 75 18.24 -10.53 25.17
CA GLY A 75 17.37 -11.68 24.93
C GLY A 75 16.39 -11.45 23.77
N MET A 76 16.13 -10.18 23.45
CA MET A 76 15.21 -9.73 22.40
C MET A 76 15.50 -8.26 22.08
N PHE A 77 15.28 -7.86 20.82
CA PHE A 77 15.24 -6.45 20.42
C PHE A 77 14.11 -6.18 19.44
N CYS A 78 13.65 -4.93 19.42
CA CYS A 78 12.79 -4.41 18.37
C CYS A 78 13.64 -3.72 17.31
N PHE A 79 13.21 -3.78 16.05
CA PHE A 79 13.82 -3.08 14.95
C PHE A 79 12.76 -2.54 13.99
N ASP A 80 13.12 -1.52 13.25
CA ASP A 80 12.35 -0.94 12.17
C ASP A 80 13.31 -0.41 11.09
N THR A 81 12.83 -0.26 9.84
CA THR A 81 13.63 0.19 8.72
C THR A 81 13.03 1.41 8.03
N GLU A 82 13.86 2.44 7.83
CA GLU A 82 13.52 3.59 7.00
C GLU A 82 14.04 3.41 5.58
N THR A 83 13.19 3.68 4.59
CA THR A 83 13.48 3.38 3.18
C THR A 83 13.12 4.51 2.24
N THR A 84 13.67 4.45 1.01
CA THR A 84 13.36 5.40 -0.06
C THR A 84 12.03 5.10 -0.75
N SER A 85 11.46 3.91 -0.60
CA SER A 85 10.25 3.44 -1.30
C SER A 85 9.53 2.36 -0.52
N LEU A 86 8.21 2.26 -0.74
CA LEU A 86 7.40 1.12 -0.26
C LEU A 86 7.49 -0.11 -1.18
N ASP A 87 8.05 0.03 -2.38
CA ASP A 87 8.34 -1.10 -3.26
C ASP A 87 9.65 -1.76 -2.82
N THR A 88 9.55 -2.90 -2.14
CA THR A 88 10.69 -3.62 -1.57
C THR A 88 11.74 -4.07 -2.59
N VAL A 89 11.39 -4.15 -3.88
CA VAL A 89 12.32 -4.54 -4.95
C VAL A 89 13.33 -3.43 -5.26
N VAL A 90 12.90 -2.17 -5.13
CA VAL A 90 13.72 -0.99 -5.46
C VAL A 90 14.04 -0.13 -4.23
N ALA A 91 13.48 -0.48 -3.08
CA ALA A 91 13.70 0.25 -1.83
C ALA A 91 15.17 0.17 -1.39
N GLU A 92 15.75 1.32 -1.11
CA GLU A 92 17.05 1.44 -0.47
C GLU A 92 16.87 1.82 0.99
N LEU A 93 17.70 1.25 1.86
CA LEU A 93 17.74 1.64 3.27
C LEU A 93 18.23 3.08 3.43
N VAL A 94 17.48 3.85 4.20
CA VAL A 94 17.88 5.17 4.69
C VAL A 94 18.41 5.07 6.11
N GLY A 95 17.85 4.15 6.91
CA GLY A 95 18.27 3.89 8.26
C GLY A 95 17.66 2.64 8.85
N MET A 96 18.17 2.25 9.99
CA MET A 96 17.64 1.18 10.85
C MET A 96 17.48 1.72 12.26
N SER A 97 16.40 1.42 12.93
CA SER A 97 16.23 1.73 14.35
C SER A 97 16.14 0.48 15.20
N PHE A 98 16.54 0.59 16.46
CA PHE A 98 16.61 -0.54 17.38
C PHE A 98 16.21 -0.12 18.80
N ALA A 99 15.43 -0.96 19.50
CA ALA A 99 15.11 -0.80 20.90
C ALA A 99 15.24 -2.13 21.64
N THR A 100 15.90 -2.12 22.81
CA THR A 100 16.04 -3.30 23.69
C THR A 100 15.25 -3.13 24.99
N ARG A 101 14.85 -1.91 25.32
CA ARG A 101 14.06 -1.55 26.50
C ARG A 101 13.26 -0.27 26.29
N PRO A 102 12.11 -0.12 26.93
CA PRO A 102 11.27 1.08 26.80
C PRO A 102 12.00 2.38 27.11
N GLY A 103 11.74 3.41 26.31
CA GLY A 103 12.33 4.75 26.47
C GLY A 103 13.79 4.85 26.04
N LYS A 104 14.38 3.79 25.47
CA LYS A 104 15.75 3.81 24.96
C LYS A 104 15.84 3.13 23.60
N ALA A 105 16.24 3.90 22.59
CA ALA A 105 16.37 3.39 21.23
C ALA A 105 17.56 4.02 20.50
N TRP A 106 17.95 3.38 19.42
CA TRP A 106 19.03 3.78 18.54
C TRP A 106 18.54 3.94 17.11
N TYR A 107 19.09 4.91 16.41
CA TYR A 107 18.97 5.05 14.97
C TYR A 107 20.34 4.91 14.31
N VAL A 108 20.43 4.15 13.24
CA VAL A 108 21.66 3.94 12.45
C VAL A 108 21.39 4.49 11.05
N PRO A 109 21.95 5.66 10.70
CA PRO A 109 21.83 6.17 9.34
C PRO A 109 22.61 5.28 8.38
N VAL A 110 21.97 4.88 7.28
CA VAL A 110 22.58 4.02 6.25
C VAL A 110 23.05 4.88 5.07
N PRO A 111 24.33 4.77 4.66
CA PRO A 111 24.88 5.52 3.52
C PRO A 111 24.10 5.26 2.21
N GLU A 112 24.09 6.26 1.33
CA GLU A 112 23.50 6.12 0.00
C GLU A 112 24.34 5.21 -0.90
N ASN A 113 25.67 5.25 -0.71
CA ASN A 113 26.55 4.33 -1.45
C ASN A 113 26.25 2.88 -1.09
N ARG A 114 25.90 2.09 -2.08
CA ARG A 114 25.46 0.69 -1.90
C ARG A 114 26.50 -0.19 -1.22
N ASP A 115 27.77 -0.07 -1.57
CA ASP A 115 28.84 -0.90 -1.01
C ASP A 115 29.09 -0.55 0.46
N GLU A 116 29.06 0.74 0.81
CA GLU A 116 29.16 1.22 2.19
C GLU A 116 27.96 0.78 3.01
N ALA A 117 26.74 0.87 2.44
CA ALA A 117 25.51 0.40 3.06
C ALA A 117 25.58 -1.11 3.35
N LEU A 118 25.99 -1.92 2.38
CA LEU A 118 26.16 -3.36 2.56
C LEU A 118 27.19 -3.67 3.67
N ALA A 119 28.32 -2.98 3.70
CA ALA A 119 29.35 -3.15 4.70
C ALA A 119 28.84 -2.78 6.12
N LEU A 120 28.06 -1.69 6.23
CA LEU A 120 27.48 -1.28 7.51
C LEU A 120 26.43 -2.27 7.99
N VAL A 121 25.46 -2.63 7.12
CA VAL A 121 24.34 -3.52 7.47
C VAL A 121 24.85 -4.93 7.82
N ALA A 122 25.89 -5.43 7.15
CA ALA A 122 26.50 -6.72 7.45
C ALA A 122 27.03 -6.83 8.90
N ARG A 123 27.34 -5.72 9.55
CA ARG A 123 27.78 -5.71 10.96
C ARG A 123 26.69 -6.14 11.94
N PHE A 124 25.43 -5.99 11.55
CA PHE A 124 24.25 -6.39 12.35
C PHE A 124 23.82 -7.84 12.09
N MET A 125 24.39 -8.50 11.07
CA MET A 125 24.05 -9.88 10.73
C MET A 125 24.18 -10.84 11.94
N PRO A 126 25.22 -10.78 12.79
CA PRO A 126 25.31 -11.67 13.95
C PRO A 126 24.11 -11.56 14.90
N ALA A 127 23.58 -10.34 15.14
CA ALA A 127 22.42 -10.13 15.98
C ALA A 127 21.13 -10.65 15.32
N PHE A 128 20.93 -10.37 14.02
CA PHE A 128 19.74 -10.81 13.29
C PHE A 128 19.70 -12.33 13.08
N SER A 129 20.81 -12.97 12.76
CA SER A 129 20.89 -14.41 12.48
C SER A 129 21.04 -15.27 13.73
N ASN A 130 21.18 -14.69 14.94
CA ASN A 130 21.28 -15.45 16.18
C ASN A 130 19.92 -16.06 16.57
N PRO A 131 19.77 -17.40 16.57
CA PRO A 131 18.52 -18.06 16.89
C PRO A 131 18.09 -17.94 18.36
N ALA A 132 18.99 -17.49 19.25
CA ALA A 132 18.68 -17.31 20.67
C ALA A 132 18.08 -15.94 20.99
N ILE A 133 18.18 -14.98 20.08
CA ILE A 133 17.69 -13.62 20.25
C ILE A 133 16.34 -13.47 19.59
N GLY A 134 15.32 -12.95 20.30
CA GLY A 134 14.02 -12.60 19.75
C GLY A 134 14.06 -11.30 18.93
N LYS A 135 13.31 -11.22 17.83
CA LYS A 135 13.16 -10.02 16.99
C LYS A 135 11.71 -9.59 16.95
N THR A 136 11.49 -8.31 17.14
CA THR A 136 10.15 -7.69 17.10
C THR A 136 10.13 -6.59 16.07
N ALA A 137 9.06 -6.49 15.30
CA ALA A 137 8.82 -5.38 14.38
C ALA A 137 7.31 -5.14 14.22
N GLN A 138 6.95 -4.05 13.55
CA GLN A 138 5.58 -3.74 13.11
C GLN A 138 5.51 -3.92 11.60
N ASN A 139 4.64 -4.81 11.09
CA ASN A 139 4.59 -5.20 9.67
C ASN A 139 5.95 -5.78 9.20
N MET A 140 6.49 -6.68 9.99
CA MET A 140 7.82 -7.30 9.86
C MET A 140 8.15 -7.81 8.45
N LYS A 141 7.13 -8.22 7.69
CA LYS A 141 7.32 -8.73 6.32
C LYS A 141 8.04 -7.73 5.42
N PHE A 142 7.72 -6.43 5.55
CA PHE A 142 8.37 -5.37 4.80
C PHE A 142 9.86 -5.28 5.14
N ASP A 143 10.18 -5.25 6.42
CA ASP A 143 11.58 -5.16 6.90
C ASP A 143 12.40 -6.38 6.53
N VAL A 144 11.81 -7.58 6.64
CA VAL A 144 12.45 -8.83 6.19
C VAL A 144 12.81 -8.77 4.71
N ALA A 145 11.90 -8.27 3.86
CA ALA A 145 12.16 -8.15 2.43
C ALA A 145 13.26 -7.12 2.13
N VAL A 146 13.21 -5.96 2.77
CA VAL A 146 14.22 -4.89 2.60
C VAL A 146 15.59 -5.35 3.10
N LEU A 147 15.69 -5.89 4.32
CA LEU A 147 16.93 -6.39 4.89
C LEU A 147 17.50 -7.57 4.10
N GLY A 148 16.63 -8.40 3.50
CA GLY A 148 17.03 -9.47 2.60
C GLY A 148 17.83 -8.98 1.39
N ASN A 149 17.52 -7.78 0.85
CA ASN A 149 18.28 -7.14 -0.22
C ASN A 149 19.72 -6.74 0.21
N TYR A 150 19.98 -6.72 1.52
CA TYR A 150 21.29 -6.44 2.11
C TYR A 150 21.95 -7.71 2.69
N GLY A 151 21.38 -8.90 2.42
CA GLY A 151 21.93 -10.18 2.83
C GLY A 151 21.65 -10.55 4.29
N ILE A 152 20.73 -9.86 4.97
CA ILE A 152 20.31 -10.21 6.33
C ILE A 152 19.25 -11.30 6.26
N GLU A 153 19.51 -12.39 6.98
CA GLU A 153 18.52 -13.42 7.28
C GLU A 153 18.15 -13.36 8.76
N ILE A 154 16.85 -13.27 9.03
CA ILE A 154 16.34 -13.19 10.41
C ILE A 154 16.10 -14.61 10.91
N ALA A 155 16.76 -14.98 12.01
CA ALA A 155 16.60 -16.28 12.67
C ALA A 155 16.12 -16.13 14.12
N GLY A 156 15.57 -17.20 14.68
CA GLY A 156 15.08 -17.26 16.06
C GLY A 156 13.61 -16.81 16.20
N PRO A 157 13.15 -16.58 17.43
CA PRO A 157 11.78 -16.15 17.68
C PRO A 157 11.50 -14.78 17.09
N THR A 158 10.39 -14.66 16.35
CA THR A 158 9.94 -13.39 15.77
C THR A 158 8.57 -12.99 16.33
N PHE A 159 8.29 -11.69 16.36
CA PHE A 159 7.03 -11.14 16.83
C PHE A 159 6.65 -9.91 16.00
N ASP A 160 5.55 -9.98 15.29
CA ASP A 160 4.96 -8.85 14.54
C ASP A 160 3.76 -8.30 15.30
N THR A 161 3.84 -7.03 15.70
CA THR A 161 2.78 -6.37 16.49
C THR A 161 1.51 -6.15 15.69
N MET A 162 1.60 -5.95 14.36
CA MET A 162 0.45 -5.84 13.46
C MET A 162 -0.32 -7.16 13.41
N LEU A 163 0.37 -8.27 13.19
CA LEU A 163 -0.24 -9.60 13.11
C LEU A 163 -0.78 -10.06 14.48
N ALA A 164 -0.07 -9.73 15.57
CA ALA A 164 -0.56 -9.99 16.92
C ALA A 164 -1.90 -9.29 17.16
N HIS A 165 -1.97 -8.01 16.84
CA HIS A 165 -3.20 -7.24 17.00
C HIS A 165 -4.33 -7.72 16.08
N TYR A 166 -4.01 -8.11 14.83
CA TYR A 166 -5.00 -8.68 13.91
C TYR A 166 -5.69 -9.92 14.48
N LEU A 167 -4.94 -10.80 15.15
CA LEU A 167 -5.52 -11.98 15.80
C LEU A 167 -6.32 -11.67 17.07
N ILE A 168 -6.03 -10.54 17.74
CA ILE A 168 -6.74 -10.12 18.96
C ILE A 168 -8.03 -9.36 18.60
N GLU A 169 -7.97 -8.42 17.67
CA GLU A 169 -9.07 -7.51 17.29
C GLU A 169 -9.15 -7.37 15.75
N PRO A 170 -9.64 -8.39 15.03
CA PRO A 170 -9.56 -8.46 13.56
C PRO A 170 -10.35 -7.34 12.85
N ASP A 171 -11.38 -6.78 13.50
CA ASP A 171 -12.22 -5.72 12.89
C ASP A 171 -11.63 -4.31 13.04
N MET A 172 -10.51 -4.15 13.77
CA MET A 172 -9.84 -2.87 13.96
C MET A 172 -8.77 -2.62 12.87
N ARG A 173 -8.29 -1.38 12.78
CA ARG A 173 -7.07 -1.06 12.01
C ARG A 173 -5.84 -1.43 12.83
N HIS A 174 -4.79 -1.89 12.16
CA HIS A 174 -3.58 -2.45 12.81
C HIS A 174 -2.33 -1.60 12.59
N ASN A 175 -2.47 -0.34 12.14
CA ASN A 175 -1.33 0.58 12.02
C ASN A 175 -0.85 1.03 13.41
N MET A 176 0.44 1.32 13.52
CA MET A 176 1.11 1.62 14.78
C MET A 176 0.49 2.80 15.53
N ASP A 177 0.07 3.86 14.83
CA ASP A 177 -0.57 5.02 15.44
C ASP A 177 -1.81 4.62 16.26
N ILE A 178 -2.69 3.80 15.66
CA ILE A 178 -3.91 3.33 16.34
C ILE A 178 -3.56 2.42 17.52
N LEU A 179 -2.58 1.51 17.32
CA LEU A 179 -2.15 0.63 18.41
C LEU A 179 -1.57 1.43 19.58
N ALA A 180 -0.70 2.41 19.30
CA ALA A 180 -0.11 3.26 20.33
C ALA A 180 -1.16 4.08 21.05
N GLN A 181 -2.12 4.67 20.34
CA GLN A 181 -3.24 5.39 20.96
C GLN A 181 -4.11 4.49 21.84
N THR A 182 -4.41 3.28 21.34
CA THR A 182 -5.32 2.35 22.03
C THR A 182 -4.70 1.71 23.26
N TYR A 183 -3.43 1.32 23.19
CA TYR A 183 -2.80 0.50 24.21
C TYR A 183 -1.78 1.23 25.08
N LEU A 184 -1.21 2.34 24.59
CA LEU A 184 -0.18 3.11 25.30
C LEU A 184 -0.66 4.51 25.68
N GLU A 185 -1.87 4.92 25.26
CA GLU A 185 -2.37 6.31 25.39
C GLU A 185 -1.34 7.33 24.84
N TYR A 186 -0.72 6.95 23.73
CA TYR A 186 0.40 7.67 23.11
C TYR A 186 0.12 7.96 21.64
N SER A 187 0.49 9.16 21.17
CA SER A 187 0.38 9.58 19.78
C SER A 187 1.79 9.75 19.18
N PRO A 188 2.25 8.79 18.38
CA PRO A 188 3.54 8.87 17.71
C PRO A 188 3.64 10.04 16.74
N VAL A 189 4.87 10.40 16.38
CA VAL A 189 5.15 11.39 15.33
C VAL A 189 4.67 10.85 14.00
N SER A 190 3.83 11.61 13.29
CA SER A 190 3.36 11.17 11.96
C SER A 190 4.44 11.38 10.91
N ILE A 191 4.66 10.39 10.04
CA ILE A 191 5.55 10.47 8.88
C ILE A 191 5.24 11.67 7.97
N GLU A 192 3.97 12.08 7.91
CA GLU A 192 3.56 13.25 7.11
C GLU A 192 4.18 14.56 7.62
N THR A 193 4.60 14.61 8.89
CA THR A 193 5.30 15.80 9.43
C THR A 193 6.74 15.92 8.94
N LEU A 194 7.34 14.79 8.55
CA LEU A 194 8.73 14.74 8.07
C LEU A 194 8.81 14.92 6.55
N ILE A 195 8.02 14.15 5.81
CA ILE A 195 8.12 14.08 4.34
C ILE A 195 6.90 14.66 3.60
N GLY A 196 5.91 15.17 4.34
CA GLY A 196 4.70 15.73 3.77
C GLY A 196 3.64 14.67 3.42
N LYS A 197 2.45 15.14 3.04
CA LYS A 197 1.32 14.26 2.70
C LYS A 197 1.59 13.40 1.47
N LYS A 198 1.05 12.17 1.48
CA LYS A 198 1.14 11.22 0.36
C LYS A 198 0.72 11.87 -0.96
N GLY A 199 1.60 11.85 -1.95
CA GLY A 199 1.37 12.41 -3.27
C GLY A 199 2.67 12.77 -4.00
N LYS A 200 2.54 13.40 -5.17
CA LYS A 200 3.71 13.76 -6.02
C LYS A 200 4.69 14.77 -5.40
N ALA A 201 4.28 15.46 -4.35
CA ALA A 201 5.11 16.45 -3.65
C ALA A 201 5.72 15.90 -2.35
N GLN A 202 5.55 14.61 -2.06
CA GLN A 202 6.13 13.96 -0.90
C GLN A 202 7.66 13.89 -1.07
N SER A 203 8.40 14.32 -0.05
CA SER A 203 9.87 14.25 0.00
C SER A 203 10.35 12.81 0.31
N SER A 204 11.64 12.57 0.12
CA SER A 204 12.26 11.31 0.52
C SER A 204 12.63 11.35 2.01
N MET A 205 12.57 10.19 2.69
CA MET A 205 13.13 10.04 4.04
C MET A 205 14.63 10.35 4.08
N ARG A 206 15.34 10.22 2.97
CA ARG A 206 16.77 10.55 2.85
C ARG A 206 17.05 12.05 2.94
N ASP A 207 16.05 12.89 2.63
CA ASP A 207 16.17 14.36 2.70
C ASP A 207 15.87 14.91 4.10
N VAL A 208 15.39 14.06 5.03
CA VAL A 208 15.05 14.46 6.41
C VAL A 208 16.34 14.66 7.23
N PRO A 209 16.45 15.77 7.99
CA PRO A 209 17.61 16.00 8.87
C PRO A 209 17.81 14.86 9.88
N LEU A 210 19.06 14.50 10.16
CA LEU A 210 19.42 13.39 11.05
C LEU A 210 18.71 13.46 12.42
N GLU A 211 18.63 14.63 13.02
CA GLU A 211 17.98 14.78 14.34
C GLU A 211 16.47 14.53 14.29
N GLU A 212 15.83 14.83 13.19
CA GLU A 212 14.39 14.61 13.04
C GLU A 212 14.09 13.14 12.71
N ILE A 213 14.82 12.53 11.76
CA ILE A 213 14.62 11.12 11.40
C ILE A 213 15.03 10.19 12.55
N LYS A 214 16.04 10.55 13.34
CA LYS A 214 16.45 9.82 14.54
C LYS A 214 15.32 9.75 15.57
N GLU A 215 14.69 10.89 15.85
CA GLU A 215 13.58 10.94 16.84
C GLU A 215 12.41 10.08 16.34
N TYR A 216 12.02 10.21 15.07
CA TYR A 216 10.95 9.47 14.47
C TYR A 216 11.20 7.95 14.46
N ALA A 217 12.30 7.52 13.84
CA ALA A 217 12.58 6.09 13.66
C ALA A 217 12.88 5.37 15.00
N ALA A 218 13.56 6.04 15.94
CA ALA A 218 13.80 5.49 17.27
C ALA A 218 12.51 5.38 18.08
N GLU A 219 11.56 6.33 17.92
CA GLU A 219 10.23 6.27 18.50
C GLU A 219 9.47 5.04 17.98
N ASP A 220 9.51 4.77 16.68
CA ASP A 220 8.82 3.64 16.06
C ASP A 220 9.32 2.29 16.63
N ALA A 221 10.64 2.13 16.79
CA ALA A 221 11.19 0.94 17.42
C ALA A 221 10.82 0.82 18.91
N ASP A 222 10.82 1.92 19.66
CA ASP A 222 10.47 1.92 21.08
C ASP A 222 8.98 1.64 21.30
N VAL A 223 8.11 2.32 20.57
CA VAL A 223 6.65 2.10 20.62
C VAL A 223 6.30 0.66 20.26
N THR A 224 6.89 0.12 19.21
CA THR A 224 6.68 -1.26 18.78
C THR A 224 7.13 -2.25 19.86
N LEU A 225 8.26 -2.00 20.54
CA LEU A 225 8.71 -2.81 21.66
C LEU A 225 7.71 -2.78 22.83
N GLN A 226 7.17 -1.60 23.17
CA GLN A 226 6.21 -1.44 24.22
C GLN A 226 4.88 -2.14 23.88
N LEU A 227 4.41 -2.03 22.63
CA LEU A 227 3.23 -2.73 22.13
C LEU A 227 3.36 -4.24 22.29
N ARG A 228 4.51 -4.83 21.98
CA ARG A 228 4.74 -6.27 22.20
C ARG A 228 4.46 -6.68 23.63
N THR A 229 4.93 -5.90 24.63
CA THR A 229 4.75 -6.27 26.05
C THR A 229 3.29 -6.35 26.47
N ILE A 230 2.40 -5.65 25.73
CA ILE A 230 0.95 -5.66 25.96
C ILE A 230 0.25 -6.72 25.11
N LEU A 231 0.64 -6.86 23.83
CA LEU A 231 -0.05 -7.73 22.90
C LEU A 231 0.28 -9.21 23.12
N GLU A 232 1.49 -9.57 23.55
CA GLU A 232 1.86 -10.95 23.79
C GLU A 232 1.03 -11.62 24.92
N PRO A 233 0.76 -11.00 26.08
CA PRO A 233 -0.21 -11.51 27.06
C PRO A 233 -1.63 -11.64 26.49
N LYS A 234 -2.08 -10.66 25.68
CA LYS A 234 -3.41 -10.67 25.09
C LYS A 234 -3.62 -11.83 24.10
N LEU A 235 -2.61 -12.21 23.33
CA LEU A 235 -2.66 -13.42 22.49
C LEU A 235 -2.88 -14.71 23.32
N ARG A 236 -2.40 -14.75 24.57
CA ARG A 236 -2.66 -15.86 25.50
C ARG A 236 -4.09 -15.82 26.02
N GLU A 237 -4.58 -14.63 26.38
CA GLU A 237 -5.94 -14.42 26.89
C GLU A 237 -7.01 -14.77 25.83
N THR A 238 -6.75 -14.45 24.56
CA THR A 238 -7.63 -14.75 23.42
C THR A 238 -7.44 -16.16 22.87
N GLU A 239 -6.53 -16.97 23.45
CA GLU A 239 -6.16 -18.32 22.98
C GLU A 239 -5.62 -18.36 21.53
N THR A 240 -5.18 -17.23 20.98
CA THR A 240 -4.69 -17.12 19.59
C THR A 240 -3.16 -17.27 19.46
N LEU A 241 -2.42 -17.34 20.59
CA LEU A 241 -0.96 -17.45 20.59
C LEU A 241 -0.43 -18.63 19.78
N LYS A 242 -1.16 -19.76 19.77
CA LYS A 242 -0.77 -20.93 18.97
C LYS A 242 -0.83 -20.62 17.48
N ILE A 243 -1.90 -20.02 17.01
CA ILE A 243 -2.08 -19.62 15.59
C ILE A 243 -0.97 -18.63 15.23
N PHE A 244 -0.72 -17.64 16.10
CA PHE A 244 0.33 -16.66 15.90
C PHE A 244 1.71 -17.32 15.69
N ASN A 245 2.12 -18.22 16.58
CA ASN A 245 3.45 -18.83 16.53
C ASN A 245 3.60 -19.93 15.47
N GLU A 246 2.54 -20.72 15.18
CA GLU A 246 2.62 -21.89 14.31
C GLU A 246 2.18 -21.58 12.86
N ILE A 247 1.46 -20.50 12.63
CA ILE A 247 0.93 -20.13 11.31
C ILE A 247 1.41 -18.75 10.89
N GLU A 248 1.02 -17.69 11.61
CA GLU A 248 1.23 -16.31 11.13
C GLU A 248 2.71 -15.94 11.06
N MET A 249 3.46 -16.17 12.13
CA MET A 249 4.88 -15.80 12.12
C MET A 249 5.73 -16.64 11.15
N PRO A 250 5.56 -17.97 11.03
CA PRO A 250 6.24 -18.76 9.99
C PRO A 250 5.86 -18.36 8.56
N LEU A 251 4.67 -17.80 8.33
CA LEU A 251 4.21 -17.35 7.03
C LEU A 251 4.91 -16.06 6.57
N VAL A 252 5.35 -15.20 7.48
CA VAL A 252 6.03 -13.93 7.17
C VAL A 252 7.22 -14.11 6.20
N PRO A 253 8.24 -14.92 6.48
CA PRO A 253 9.35 -15.10 5.57
C PRO A 253 8.96 -15.81 4.26
N VAL A 254 7.92 -16.66 4.28
CA VAL A 254 7.41 -17.32 3.08
C VAL A 254 6.81 -16.28 2.12
N LEU A 255 5.93 -15.41 2.63
CA LEU A 255 5.31 -14.36 1.82
C LEU A 255 6.34 -13.33 1.35
N ALA A 256 7.28 -12.92 2.22
CA ALA A 256 8.38 -12.04 1.81
C ALA A 256 9.19 -12.66 0.66
N GLY A 257 9.51 -13.95 0.74
CA GLY A 257 10.20 -14.68 -0.32
C GLY A 257 9.39 -14.78 -1.62
N MET A 258 8.07 -14.98 -1.53
CA MET A 258 7.18 -14.98 -2.69
C MET A 258 7.10 -13.60 -3.36
N GLU A 259 7.00 -12.53 -2.58
CA GLU A 259 7.00 -11.16 -3.05
C GLU A 259 8.34 -10.80 -3.73
N ALA A 260 9.46 -11.16 -3.11
CA ALA A 260 10.80 -10.95 -3.67
C ALA A 260 11.04 -11.76 -4.95
N ALA A 261 10.57 -13.02 -5.00
CA ALA A 261 10.67 -13.86 -6.19
C ALA A 261 9.85 -13.32 -7.36
N GLY A 262 8.66 -12.75 -7.08
CA GLY A 262 7.73 -12.27 -8.08
C GLY A 262 7.21 -13.34 -9.04
N VAL A 263 6.25 -12.96 -9.88
CA VAL A 263 5.58 -13.86 -10.83
C VAL A 263 6.01 -13.52 -12.25
N LYS A 264 6.49 -14.51 -13.01
CA LYS A 264 6.83 -14.34 -14.41
C LYS A 264 5.55 -14.27 -15.24
N LEU A 265 5.45 -13.23 -16.07
CA LEU A 265 4.34 -13.01 -16.98
C LEU A 265 4.80 -13.23 -18.43
N ASP A 266 3.96 -13.92 -19.22
CA ASP A 266 4.11 -13.92 -20.68
C ASP A 266 3.38 -12.70 -21.26
N SER A 267 4.10 -11.59 -21.33
CA SER A 267 3.55 -10.33 -21.85
C SER A 267 3.19 -10.42 -23.33
N GLN A 268 3.90 -11.28 -24.12
CA GLN A 268 3.58 -11.43 -25.54
C GLN A 268 2.23 -12.13 -25.72
N ALA A 269 1.99 -13.22 -24.99
CA ALA A 269 0.73 -13.92 -25.04
C ALA A 269 -0.45 -13.02 -24.63
N LEU A 270 -0.27 -12.18 -23.59
CA LEU A 270 -1.31 -11.21 -23.21
C LEU A 270 -1.53 -10.12 -24.26
N ASN A 271 -0.48 -9.60 -24.88
CA ASN A 271 -0.63 -8.62 -25.95
C ASN A 271 -1.36 -9.19 -27.17
N ASP A 272 -1.13 -10.44 -27.51
CA ASP A 272 -1.84 -11.10 -28.63
C ASP A 272 -3.29 -11.39 -28.23
N PHE A 273 -3.54 -11.87 -27.02
CA PHE A 273 -4.89 -12.05 -26.50
C PHE A 273 -5.68 -10.72 -26.39
N SER A 274 -5.00 -9.62 -26.08
CA SER A 274 -5.60 -8.28 -26.10
C SER A 274 -6.17 -7.91 -27.46
N LYS A 275 -5.48 -8.30 -28.55
CA LYS A 275 -5.96 -8.05 -29.93
C LYS A 275 -7.19 -8.91 -30.25
N GLU A 276 -7.18 -10.18 -29.82
CA GLU A 276 -8.32 -11.10 -30.01
C GLU A 276 -9.54 -10.57 -29.26
N LEU A 277 -9.40 -10.21 -27.98
CA LEU A 277 -10.48 -9.62 -27.17
C LEU A 277 -11.02 -8.33 -27.80
N HIS A 278 -10.13 -7.49 -28.37
CA HIS A 278 -10.59 -6.27 -29.03
C HIS A 278 -11.49 -6.56 -30.24
N GLN A 279 -11.17 -7.57 -31.05
CA GLN A 279 -12.02 -7.98 -32.18
C GLN A 279 -13.35 -8.56 -31.71
N GLU A 280 -13.34 -9.32 -30.63
CA GLU A 280 -14.56 -9.88 -30.05
C GLU A 280 -15.47 -8.79 -29.46
N ILE A 281 -14.89 -7.83 -28.73
CA ILE A 281 -15.61 -6.66 -28.20
C ILE A 281 -16.30 -5.87 -29.32
N ILE A 282 -15.61 -5.65 -30.46
CA ILE A 282 -16.18 -4.95 -31.61
C ILE A 282 -17.40 -5.72 -32.17
N LYS A 283 -17.28 -7.04 -32.35
CA LYS A 283 -18.40 -7.86 -32.83
C LYS A 283 -19.61 -7.78 -31.90
N VAL A 284 -19.41 -7.97 -30.62
CA VAL A 284 -20.50 -7.88 -29.62
C VAL A 284 -21.09 -6.48 -29.58
N GLN A 285 -20.28 -5.43 -29.71
CA GLN A 285 -20.75 -4.04 -29.78
C GLN A 285 -21.63 -3.81 -31.01
N GLU A 286 -21.24 -4.30 -32.17
CA GLU A 286 -22.04 -4.19 -33.41
C GLU A 286 -23.38 -4.91 -33.27
N GLU A 287 -23.41 -6.11 -32.69
CA GLU A 287 -24.62 -6.85 -32.41
C GLU A 287 -25.54 -6.11 -31.43
N ILE A 288 -24.98 -5.50 -30.38
CA ILE A 288 -25.74 -4.64 -29.45
C ILE A 288 -26.39 -3.47 -30.20
N TRP A 289 -25.65 -2.79 -31.06
CA TRP A 289 -26.16 -1.66 -31.83
C TRP A 289 -27.23 -2.09 -32.84
N GLN A 290 -27.08 -3.25 -33.47
CA GLN A 290 -28.14 -3.82 -34.33
C GLN A 290 -29.43 -4.08 -33.56
N HIS A 291 -29.36 -4.70 -32.38
CA HIS A 291 -30.51 -4.92 -31.52
C HIS A 291 -31.11 -3.62 -30.95
N ALA A 292 -30.28 -2.62 -30.69
CA ALA A 292 -30.75 -1.31 -30.25
C ALA A 292 -31.35 -0.46 -31.39
N GLY A 293 -30.99 -0.75 -32.66
CA GLY A 293 -31.33 0.02 -33.84
C GLY A 293 -30.69 1.42 -33.86
N THR A 294 -29.60 1.62 -33.14
CA THR A 294 -28.80 2.85 -33.08
C THR A 294 -27.49 2.62 -32.36
N ASP A 295 -26.49 3.41 -32.71
CA ASP A 295 -25.24 3.47 -32.00
C ASP A 295 -25.37 4.26 -30.69
N PHE A 296 -24.74 3.79 -29.65
CA PHE A 296 -24.68 4.47 -28.35
C PHE A 296 -23.46 4.00 -27.54
N ASN A 297 -23.14 4.74 -26.48
CA ASN A 297 -22.07 4.32 -25.57
C ASN A 297 -22.58 3.26 -24.59
N ILE A 298 -22.24 1.98 -24.84
CA ILE A 298 -22.67 0.83 -24.03
C ILE A 298 -22.11 0.89 -22.60
N ALA A 299 -20.94 1.51 -22.41
CA ALA A 299 -20.33 1.73 -21.11
C ALA A 299 -21.01 2.82 -20.28
N SER A 300 -21.90 3.63 -20.90
CA SER A 300 -22.67 4.65 -20.20
C SER A 300 -23.95 4.07 -19.58
N PRO A 301 -24.07 3.97 -18.24
CA PRO A 301 -25.27 3.45 -17.59
C PRO A 301 -26.54 4.23 -17.98
N LYS A 302 -26.41 5.54 -18.22
CA LYS A 302 -27.53 6.40 -18.64
C LYS A 302 -28.02 6.02 -20.03
N GLN A 303 -27.14 6.01 -21.04
CA GLN A 303 -27.53 5.69 -22.41
C GLN A 303 -28.04 4.25 -22.52
N LEU A 304 -27.37 3.30 -21.86
CA LEU A 304 -27.82 1.92 -21.80
C LEU A 304 -29.21 1.81 -21.18
N GLY A 305 -29.49 2.51 -20.10
CA GLY A 305 -30.81 2.53 -19.46
C GLY A 305 -31.89 3.09 -20.37
N GLU A 306 -31.62 4.18 -21.10
CA GLU A 306 -32.55 4.76 -22.09
C GLU A 306 -32.84 3.78 -23.23
N ILE A 307 -31.83 3.06 -23.73
CA ILE A 307 -32.02 2.03 -24.78
C ILE A 307 -32.85 0.86 -24.25
N LEU A 308 -32.51 0.29 -23.11
CA LEU A 308 -33.16 -0.91 -22.60
C LEU A 308 -34.62 -0.64 -22.16
N PHE A 309 -34.86 0.48 -21.49
CA PHE A 309 -36.13 0.72 -20.79
C PHE A 309 -37.05 1.72 -21.50
N ASP A 310 -36.52 2.74 -22.16
CA ASP A 310 -37.38 3.70 -22.88
C ASP A 310 -37.63 3.27 -24.33
N ARG A 311 -36.58 2.78 -25.03
CA ARG A 311 -36.71 2.40 -26.46
C ARG A 311 -37.19 0.97 -26.64
N LEU A 312 -36.49 -0.02 -26.04
CA LEU A 312 -36.81 -1.44 -26.19
C LEU A 312 -37.90 -1.93 -25.21
N LYS A 313 -38.15 -1.19 -24.15
CA LYS A 313 -39.21 -1.45 -23.14
C LYS A 313 -39.13 -2.88 -22.58
N ILE A 314 -37.94 -3.37 -22.31
CA ILE A 314 -37.71 -4.76 -21.87
C ILE A 314 -38.23 -5.06 -20.46
N ASP A 315 -38.56 -4.02 -19.67
CA ASP A 315 -39.20 -4.14 -18.37
C ASP A 315 -40.23 -3.03 -18.16
N ASP A 316 -41.44 -3.42 -17.67
CA ASP A 316 -42.55 -2.49 -17.45
C ASP A 316 -42.34 -1.58 -16.23
N LYS A 317 -41.53 -2.03 -15.27
CA LYS A 317 -41.25 -1.33 -13.99
C LYS A 317 -39.78 -1.30 -13.65
N PRO A 318 -38.92 -0.67 -14.48
CA PRO A 318 -37.50 -0.66 -14.27
C PRO A 318 -37.12 0.10 -12.99
N LYS A 319 -36.23 -0.46 -12.21
CA LYS A 319 -35.71 0.18 -11.00
C LYS A 319 -34.84 1.39 -11.34
N LYS A 320 -34.97 2.44 -10.53
CA LYS A 320 -34.16 3.65 -10.65
C LYS A 320 -33.32 3.87 -9.38
N THR A 321 -32.17 4.54 -9.55
CA THR A 321 -31.32 5.02 -8.47
C THR A 321 -31.96 6.22 -7.76
N ALA A 322 -31.40 6.65 -6.64
CA ALA A 322 -31.81 7.88 -5.95
C ALA A 322 -31.72 9.13 -6.86
N THR A 323 -30.82 9.12 -7.85
CA THR A 323 -30.65 10.18 -8.87
C THR A 323 -31.58 10.02 -10.07
N LYS A 324 -32.60 9.16 -9.98
CA LYS A 324 -33.62 8.87 -11.03
C LYS A 324 -33.07 8.24 -12.32
N GLN A 325 -31.81 7.75 -12.33
CA GLN A 325 -31.24 6.98 -13.43
C GLN A 325 -31.71 5.51 -13.36
N TYR A 326 -31.85 4.86 -14.49
CA TYR A 326 -32.12 3.43 -14.54
C TYR A 326 -30.96 2.61 -13.94
N GLN A 327 -31.31 1.60 -13.15
CA GLN A 327 -30.32 0.65 -12.65
C GLN A 327 -29.98 -0.34 -13.76
N THR A 328 -28.73 -0.38 -14.16
CA THR A 328 -28.19 -1.29 -15.18
C THR A 328 -27.06 -2.15 -14.61
N GLY A 329 -27.02 -2.35 -13.29
CA GLY A 329 -26.07 -3.24 -12.63
C GLY A 329 -26.23 -4.68 -13.09
N GLU A 330 -25.20 -5.49 -12.88
CA GLU A 330 -25.17 -6.89 -13.28
C GLU A 330 -26.32 -7.68 -12.67
N ASP A 331 -26.61 -7.47 -11.39
CA ASP A 331 -27.70 -8.09 -10.62
C ASP A 331 -29.10 -7.79 -11.20
N VAL A 332 -29.27 -6.63 -11.83
CA VAL A 332 -30.51 -6.23 -12.51
C VAL A 332 -30.57 -6.86 -13.89
N LEU A 333 -29.48 -6.77 -14.67
CA LEU A 333 -29.44 -7.30 -16.03
C LEU A 333 -29.59 -8.83 -16.06
N GLN A 334 -28.96 -9.55 -15.14
CA GLN A 334 -29.07 -11.02 -15.03
C GLN A 334 -30.53 -11.50 -14.92
N LYS A 335 -31.42 -10.73 -14.27
CA LYS A 335 -32.83 -11.04 -14.14
C LYS A 335 -33.63 -10.81 -15.45
N LEU A 336 -33.05 -10.05 -16.38
CA LEU A 336 -33.67 -9.66 -17.63
C LEU A 336 -33.15 -10.40 -18.87
N VAL A 337 -32.14 -11.28 -18.71
CA VAL A 337 -31.49 -12.01 -19.83
C VAL A 337 -32.51 -12.73 -20.71
N HIS A 338 -33.54 -13.33 -20.11
CA HIS A 338 -34.55 -14.07 -20.84
C HIS A 338 -35.57 -13.18 -21.61
N LYS A 339 -35.55 -11.85 -21.38
CA LYS A 339 -36.50 -10.92 -21.98
C LYS A 339 -36.09 -10.39 -23.35
N HIS A 340 -34.76 -10.23 -23.57
CA HIS A 340 -34.26 -9.72 -24.85
C HIS A 340 -32.78 -10.10 -25.04
N PRO A 341 -32.36 -10.54 -26.24
CA PRO A 341 -30.95 -10.95 -26.50
C PRO A 341 -29.91 -9.88 -26.18
N ILE A 342 -30.26 -8.60 -26.38
CA ILE A 342 -29.35 -7.47 -26.06
C ILE A 342 -28.82 -7.50 -24.63
N VAL A 343 -29.60 -8.06 -23.69
CA VAL A 343 -29.18 -8.05 -22.26
C VAL A 343 -28.00 -8.96 -22.04
N GLN A 344 -28.01 -10.16 -22.62
CA GLN A 344 -26.86 -11.07 -22.54
C GLN A 344 -25.65 -10.45 -23.24
N LEU A 345 -25.82 -9.88 -24.44
CA LEU A 345 -24.73 -9.22 -25.16
C LEU A 345 -24.10 -8.07 -24.37
N VAL A 346 -24.90 -7.29 -23.63
CA VAL A 346 -24.38 -6.23 -22.75
C VAL A 346 -23.57 -6.80 -21.59
N LEU A 347 -23.99 -7.92 -21.01
CA LEU A 347 -23.23 -8.61 -19.96
C LEU A 347 -21.90 -9.14 -20.52
N ASP A 348 -21.93 -9.77 -21.67
CA ASP A 348 -20.74 -10.29 -22.37
C ASP A 348 -19.78 -9.14 -22.73
N PHE A 349 -20.28 -8.04 -23.30
CA PHE A 349 -19.49 -6.85 -23.59
C PHE A 349 -18.78 -6.30 -22.34
N ARG A 350 -19.49 -6.20 -21.22
CA ARG A 350 -18.90 -5.74 -19.95
C ARG A 350 -17.85 -6.69 -19.42
N GLY A 351 -18.11 -8.00 -19.48
CA GLY A 351 -17.16 -9.04 -19.09
C GLY A 351 -15.86 -8.96 -19.90
N LEU A 352 -15.99 -8.94 -21.24
CA LEU A 352 -14.86 -8.84 -22.16
C LEU A 352 -14.08 -7.53 -21.97
N THR A 353 -14.77 -6.41 -21.85
CA THR A 353 -14.14 -5.10 -21.65
C THR A 353 -13.39 -5.04 -20.30
N LYS A 354 -14.00 -5.57 -19.23
CA LYS A 354 -13.34 -5.64 -17.92
C LYS A 354 -12.11 -6.57 -17.95
N LEU A 355 -12.23 -7.75 -18.54
CA LEU A 355 -11.11 -8.68 -18.70
C LEU A 355 -9.96 -8.02 -19.44
N LYS A 356 -10.26 -7.39 -20.59
CA LYS A 356 -9.25 -6.70 -21.39
C LYS A 356 -8.60 -5.55 -20.62
N SER A 357 -9.39 -4.59 -20.15
CA SER A 357 -8.85 -3.34 -19.58
C SER A 357 -8.22 -3.52 -18.20
N THR A 358 -8.80 -4.38 -17.36
CA THR A 358 -8.35 -4.52 -15.95
C THR A 358 -7.18 -5.49 -15.82
N TYR A 359 -7.17 -6.55 -16.64
CA TYR A 359 -6.16 -7.62 -16.48
C TYR A 359 -5.22 -7.70 -17.69
N VAL A 360 -5.75 -7.92 -18.89
CA VAL A 360 -4.93 -8.25 -20.04
C VAL A 360 -4.02 -7.09 -20.48
N ASP A 361 -4.55 -5.87 -20.51
CA ASP A 361 -3.78 -4.67 -20.89
C ASP A 361 -2.93 -4.13 -19.73
N THR A 362 -3.34 -4.37 -18.49
CA THR A 362 -2.72 -3.76 -17.32
C THR A 362 -1.55 -4.60 -16.78
N LEU A 363 -1.68 -5.93 -16.73
CA LEU A 363 -0.65 -6.79 -16.16
C LEU A 363 0.72 -6.64 -16.83
N PRO A 364 0.85 -6.53 -18.18
CA PRO A 364 2.14 -6.29 -18.82
C PRO A 364 2.84 -5.01 -18.37
N LEU A 365 2.07 -3.97 -17.98
CA LEU A 365 2.58 -2.68 -17.53
C LEU A 365 3.15 -2.73 -16.09
N LEU A 366 2.80 -3.77 -15.33
CA LEU A 366 3.26 -3.99 -13.96
C LEU A 366 4.56 -4.80 -13.90
N VAL A 367 5.06 -5.28 -15.03
CA VAL A 367 6.32 -6.04 -15.06
C VAL A 367 7.47 -5.10 -14.71
N ASN A 368 8.17 -5.42 -13.61
CA ASN A 368 9.34 -4.68 -13.19
C ASN A 368 10.47 -4.88 -14.20
N PRO A 369 11.03 -3.81 -14.78
CA PRO A 369 12.05 -3.91 -15.82
C PRO A 369 13.37 -4.51 -15.35
N LEU A 370 13.67 -4.46 -14.04
CA LEU A 370 14.91 -5.01 -13.47
C LEU A 370 14.83 -6.54 -13.33
N THR A 371 13.67 -7.06 -12.92
CA THR A 371 13.48 -8.49 -12.64
C THR A 371 12.79 -9.25 -13.77
N GLY A 372 12.09 -8.54 -14.66
CA GLY A 372 11.22 -9.13 -15.68
C GLY A 372 10.00 -9.85 -15.12
N ARG A 373 9.59 -9.52 -13.86
CA ARG A 373 8.51 -10.16 -13.12
C ARG A 373 7.56 -9.13 -12.52
N ILE A 374 6.37 -9.56 -12.14
CA ILE A 374 5.43 -8.76 -11.36
C ILE A 374 5.64 -9.11 -9.88
N HIS A 375 5.83 -8.07 -9.06
CA HIS A 375 5.92 -8.18 -7.62
C HIS A 375 4.63 -7.62 -7.02
N THR A 376 3.86 -8.50 -6.40
CA THR A 376 2.62 -8.15 -5.69
C THR A 376 2.86 -8.18 -4.18
N SER A 377 1.93 -7.65 -3.41
CA SER A 377 1.93 -7.77 -1.95
C SER A 377 0.86 -8.77 -1.51
N TYR A 378 1.21 -9.66 -0.59
CA TYR A 378 0.29 -10.61 0.04
C TYR A 378 -0.02 -10.15 1.47
N ASN A 379 -1.20 -9.57 1.68
CA ASN A 379 -1.60 -9.08 2.99
C ASN A 379 -1.99 -10.23 3.92
N GLN A 380 -1.39 -10.30 5.10
CA GLN A 380 -1.79 -11.23 6.16
C GLN A 380 -2.88 -10.63 7.05
N ALA A 381 -2.79 -9.34 7.36
CA ALA A 381 -3.85 -8.59 8.05
C ALA A 381 -4.77 -7.95 6.99
N VAL A 382 -6.06 -8.30 6.98
CA VAL A 382 -7.06 -7.92 5.96
C VAL A 382 -8.27 -7.25 6.61
#